data_4f12b352397ed760f61aedbcecb62cd6
#
_entry.id   4f12b352397ed760f61aedbcecb62cd6
#
_cell.length_a   1.000
_cell.length_b   1.000
_cell.length_c   1.000
_cell.angle_alpha   90.00
_cell.angle_beta   90.00
_cell.angle_gamma   90.00
#
_symmetry.space_group_name_H-M   'P 1'
#
loop_
_entity.id
_entity.type
_entity.pdbx_description
1 polymer ?
#
loop_
_entity_poly.entity_id
_entity_poly.type
_entity_poly.pdbx_seq_one_letter_code
_entity_poly.pdbx_strand_id
1 'polypeptide(L)'
;MAIDTSLPKDIRILQAAEEVFSQHGYEKATLDEIIALADVGKGTVYKYFGNKEHLFYKLVADKNAPFLEKLRSAVDSVNSFEDKLKKYFEVMVHFYVANSTLWQIICFEMLGGNNGCRVKLDGDNFKVIPRYNSVKVSEETSERILRYHKILHDEYDILSQLITKAMQNNLLKHDTVPEITTKFVFFGVVMSIFNQSDDIAADMTDEEAARIITDHFLRGNAR
;
A
#
# COMPACT_ATOMS: atom_id res chain seq x y z
N MET A 1 -9.55 -6.15 -20.81
CA MET A 1 -8.78 -7.40 -21.10
C MET A 1 -9.72 -8.58 -21.08
N ALA A 2 -9.57 -9.60 -21.96
CA ALA A 2 -10.43 -10.80 -21.89
C ALA A 2 -9.91 -11.69 -20.75
N ILE A 3 -10.80 -12.08 -19.84
CA ILE A 3 -10.46 -13.00 -18.73
C ILE A 3 -10.32 -14.44 -19.31
N ASP A 4 -9.24 -15.11 -18.93
CA ASP A 4 -9.04 -16.52 -19.33
C ASP A 4 -10.04 -17.41 -18.57
N THR A 5 -10.99 -17.96 -19.31
CA THR A 5 -12.06 -18.81 -18.76
C THR A 5 -11.59 -20.20 -18.31
N SER A 6 -10.35 -20.61 -18.63
CA SER A 6 -9.74 -21.85 -18.15
C SER A 6 -9.28 -21.77 -16.69
N LEU A 7 -9.09 -20.54 -16.16
CA LEU A 7 -8.66 -20.34 -14.79
C LEU A 7 -9.75 -20.68 -13.76
N PRO A 8 -9.37 -21.03 -12.51
CA PRO A 8 -10.30 -21.19 -11.40
C PRO A 8 -11.18 -19.94 -11.21
N LYS A 9 -12.43 -20.16 -10.79
CA LYS A 9 -13.44 -19.09 -10.70
C LYS A 9 -13.04 -17.96 -9.75
N ASP A 10 -12.40 -18.25 -8.64
CA ASP A 10 -11.89 -17.28 -7.69
C ASP A 10 -10.81 -16.37 -8.31
N ILE A 11 -9.88 -16.96 -9.08
CA ILE A 11 -8.86 -16.20 -9.82
C ILE A 11 -9.50 -15.31 -10.88
N ARG A 12 -10.46 -15.83 -11.65
CA ARG A 12 -11.22 -15.04 -12.65
C ARG A 12 -11.92 -13.84 -12.01
N ILE A 13 -12.56 -14.05 -10.85
CA ILE A 13 -13.23 -12.99 -10.11
C ILE A 13 -12.23 -11.93 -9.65
N LEU A 14 -11.06 -12.31 -9.13
CA LEU A 14 -10.02 -11.36 -8.70
C LEU A 14 -9.45 -10.57 -9.87
N GLN A 15 -9.20 -11.18 -11.04
CA GLN A 15 -8.75 -10.48 -12.25
C GLN A 15 -9.81 -9.49 -12.76
N ALA A 16 -11.08 -9.92 -12.80
CA ALA A 16 -12.19 -9.03 -13.18
C ALA A 16 -12.37 -7.88 -12.18
N ALA A 17 -12.21 -8.16 -10.88
CA ALA A 17 -12.27 -7.14 -9.85
C ALA A 17 -11.15 -6.10 -10.00
N GLU A 18 -9.92 -6.54 -10.28
CA GLU A 18 -8.80 -5.65 -10.55
C GLU A 18 -9.10 -4.69 -11.71
N GLU A 19 -9.58 -5.23 -12.84
CA GLU A 19 -9.95 -4.44 -14.02
C GLU A 19 -11.04 -3.42 -13.70
N VAL A 20 -12.13 -3.86 -13.08
CA VAL A 20 -13.29 -2.99 -12.78
C VAL A 20 -12.92 -1.91 -11.74
N PHE A 21 -12.21 -2.27 -10.67
CA PHE A 21 -11.76 -1.28 -9.68
C PHE A 21 -10.77 -0.28 -10.27
N SER A 22 -9.87 -0.73 -11.14
CA SER A 22 -8.90 0.15 -11.81
C SER A 22 -9.56 1.14 -12.77
N GLN A 23 -10.66 0.75 -13.42
CA GLN A 23 -11.37 1.63 -14.36
C GLN A 23 -12.32 2.60 -13.67
N HIS A 24 -13.00 2.18 -12.61
CA HIS A 24 -14.12 2.92 -12.02
C HIS A 24 -13.86 3.46 -10.60
N GLY A 25 -12.76 3.08 -9.97
CA GLY A 25 -12.53 3.30 -8.53
C GLY A 25 -13.41 2.37 -7.67
N TYR A 26 -13.23 2.43 -6.35
CA TYR A 26 -14.00 1.54 -5.47
C TYR A 26 -15.48 1.91 -5.41
N GLU A 27 -15.83 3.19 -5.29
CA GLU A 27 -17.22 3.62 -5.05
C GLU A 27 -18.14 3.26 -6.23
N LYS A 28 -17.70 3.51 -7.47
CA LYS A 28 -18.52 3.30 -8.68
C LYS A 28 -18.52 1.86 -9.19
N ALA A 29 -17.49 1.08 -8.90
CA ALA A 29 -17.41 -0.33 -9.28
C ALA A 29 -18.57 -1.13 -8.66
N THR A 30 -19.16 -2.03 -9.42
CA THR A 30 -20.27 -2.89 -8.97
C THR A 30 -19.90 -4.38 -9.03
N LEU A 31 -20.47 -5.18 -8.13
CA LEU A 31 -20.31 -6.64 -8.21
C LEU A 31 -20.93 -7.23 -9.50
N ASP A 32 -21.98 -6.61 -10.03
CA ASP A 32 -22.62 -7.12 -11.26
C ASP A 32 -21.71 -6.95 -12.48
N GLU A 33 -20.93 -5.86 -12.58
CA GLU A 33 -19.90 -5.69 -13.62
C GLU A 33 -18.77 -6.74 -13.47
N ILE A 34 -18.30 -6.97 -12.24
CA ILE A 34 -17.28 -7.99 -11.96
C ILE A 34 -17.78 -9.38 -12.31
N ILE A 35 -19.03 -9.72 -11.97
CA ILE A 35 -19.68 -10.99 -12.28
C ILE A 35 -19.73 -11.20 -13.79
N ALA A 36 -20.16 -10.18 -14.53
CA ALA A 36 -20.26 -10.20 -15.99
C ALA A 36 -18.89 -10.41 -16.64
N LEU A 37 -17.89 -9.62 -16.21
CA LEU A 37 -16.52 -9.71 -16.76
C LEU A 37 -15.83 -11.03 -16.42
N ALA A 38 -16.04 -11.57 -15.21
CA ALA A 38 -15.49 -12.85 -14.78
C ALA A 38 -16.17 -14.06 -15.42
N ASP A 39 -17.31 -13.88 -16.08
CA ASP A 39 -18.14 -14.95 -16.63
C ASP A 39 -18.47 -16.02 -15.58
N VAL A 40 -19.02 -15.60 -14.44
CA VAL A 40 -19.42 -16.48 -13.33
C VAL A 40 -20.86 -16.19 -12.88
N GLY A 41 -21.49 -17.16 -12.26
CA GLY A 41 -22.80 -16.94 -11.63
C GLY A 41 -22.70 -16.05 -10.38
N LYS A 42 -23.71 -15.19 -10.16
CA LYS A 42 -23.80 -14.29 -9.00
C LYS A 42 -23.56 -15.00 -7.68
N GLY A 43 -24.17 -16.15 -7.47
CA GLY A 43 -23.99 -16.98 -6.26
C GLY A 43 -22.53 -17.41 -6.02
N THR A 44 -21.73 -17.53 -7.08
CA THR A 44 -20.31 -17.87 -6.97
C THR A 44 -19.53 -16.74 -6.31
N VAL A 45 -19.72 -15.48 -6.72
CA VAL A 45 -19.02 -14.32 -6.13
C VAL A 45 -19.38 -14.17 -4.66
N TYR A 46 -20.67 -14.25 -4.32
CA TYR A 46 -21.10 -14.18 -2.93
C TYR A 46 -20.59 -15.32 -2.07
N LYS A 47 -20.45 -16.53 -2.63
CA LYS A 47 -19.89 -17.68 -1.92
C LYS A 47 -18.41 -17.50 -1.58
N TYR A 48 -17.60 -16.95 -2.51
CA TYR A 48 -16.15 -16.79 -2.32
C TYR A 48 -15.81 -15.54 -1.49
N PHE A 49 -16.52 -14.45 -1.69
CA PHE A 49 -16.09 -13.13 -1.19
C PHE A 49 -17.13 -12.42 -0.31
N GLY A 50 -18.39 -12.85 -0.35
CA GLY A 50 -19.46 -12.28 0.46
C GLY A 50 -19.96 -10.91 0.01
N ASN A 51 -19.08 -9.91 -0.11
CA ASN A 51 -19.43 -8.55 -0.53
C ASN A 51 -18.29 -7.85 -1.29
N LYS A 52 -18.56 -6.64 -1.81
CA LYS A 52 -17.58 -5.84 -2.56
C LYS A 52 -16.34 -5.48 -1.74
N GLU A 53 -16.52 -5.17 -0.46
CA GLU A 53 -15.43 -4.78 0.43
C GLU A 53 -14.48 -5.95 0.68
N HIS A 54 -15.00 -7.11 0.98
CA HIS A 54 -14.17 -8.30 1.19
C HIS A 54 -13.45 -8.74 -0.09
N LEU A 55 -14.10 -8.61 -1.25
CA LEU A 55 -13.48 -8.88 -2.55
C LEU A 55 -12.30 -7.92 -2.80
N PHE A 56 -12.50 -6.61 -2.58
CA PHE A 56 -11.45 -5.61 -2.74
C PHE A 56 -10.30 -5.85 -1.76
N TYR A 57 -10.60 -6.09 -0.49
CA TYR A 57 -9.58 -6.41 0.51
C TYR A 57 -8.77 -7.66 0.14
N LYS A 58 -9.43 -8.73 -0.31
CA LYS A 58 -8.76 -9.95 -0.75
C LYS A 58 -7.83 -9.70 -1.93
N LEU A 59 -8.29 -8.95 -2.94
CA LEU A 59 -7.49 -8.55 -4.09
C LEU A 59 -6.20 -7.81 -3.66
N VAL A 60 -6.35 -6.83 -2.79
CA VAL A 60 -5.22 -6.04 -2.28
C VAL A 60 -4.27 -6.89 -1.44
N ALA A 61 -4.80 -7.71 -0.54
CA ALA A 61 -4.01 -8.58 0.33
C ALA A 61 -3.18 -9.60 -0.49
N ASP A 62 -3.76 -10.16 -1.55
CA ASP A 62 -3.08 -11.11 -2.44
C ASP A 62 -1.93 -10.46 -3.24
N LYS A 63 -2.02 -9.16 -3.53
CA LYS A 63 -0.93 -8.40 -4.15
C LYS A 63 0.12 -7.96 -3.12
N ASN A 64 -0.31 -7.60 -1.92
CA ASN A 64 0.57 -7.09 -0.87
C ASN A 64 1.47 -8.18 -0.27
N ALA A 65 0.97 -9.40 -0.09
CA ALA A 65 1.75 -10.46 0.55
C ALA A 65 3.06 -10.78 -0.18
N PRO A 66 3.07 -11.09 -1.51
CA PRO A 66 4.31 -11.32 -2.23
C PRO A 66 5.21 -10.08 -2.34
N PHE A 67 4.62 -8.89 -2.36
CA PHE A 67 5.39 -7.64 -2.32
C PHE A 67 6.17 -7.50 -1.01
N LEU A 68 5.54 -7.69 0.15
CA LEU A 68 6.23 -7.65 1.44
C LEU A 68 7.35 -8.68 1.55
N GLU A 69 7.14 -9.88 1.02
CA GLU A 69 8.15 -10.93 0.97
C GLU A 69 9.35 -10.52 0.12
N LYS A 70 9.09 -9.99 -1.08
CA LYS A 70 10.12 -9.46 -1.99
C LYS A 70 10.88 -8.30 -1.33
N LEU A 71 10.16 -7.39 -0.65
CA LEU A 71 10.75 -6.23 0.00
C LEU A 71 11.72 -6.64 1.12
N ARG A 72 11.31 -7.56 2.01
CA ARG A 72 12.16 -8.11 3.07
C ARG A 72 13.38 -8.82 2.49
N SER A 73 13.17 -9.71 1.52
CA SER A 73 14.25 -10.46 0.88
C SER A 73 15.27 -9.53 0.19
N ALA A 74 14.81 -8.48 -0.48
CA ALA A 74 15.69 -7.51 -1.13
C ALA A 74 16.54 -6.73 -0.11
N VAL A 75 15.94 -6.28 0.98
CA VAL A 75 16.64 -5.59 2.07
C VAL A 75 17.66 -6.50 2.78
N ASP A 76 17.33 -7.78 2.97
CA ASP A 76 18.20 -8.73 3.64
C ASP A 76 19.33 -9.26 2.73
N SER A 77 19.22 -9.07 1.40
CA SER A 77 20.25 -9.52 0.45
C SER A 77 21.54 -8.69 0.48
N VAL A 78 21.55 -7.53 1.13
CA VAL A 78 22.68 -6.58 1.18
C VAL A 78 22.99 -6.17 2.62
N ASN A 79 24.21 -5.65 2.86
CA ASN A 79 24.66 -5.40 4.23
C ASN A 79 24.68 -3.92 4.62
N SER A 80 25.10 -3.02 3.72
CA SER A 80 25.20 -1.60 4.06
C SER A 80 23.81 -0.96 4.19
N PHE A 81 23.69 0.03 5.07
CA PHE A 81 22.44 0.77 5.25
C PHE A 81 21.99 1.45 3.96
N GLU A 82 22.94 2.04 3.23
CA GLU A 82 22.66 2.70 1.95
C GLU A 82 22.12 1.72 0.92
N ASP A 83 22.74 0.54 0.75
CA ASP A 83 22.27 -0.48 -0.17
C ASP A 83 20.90 -1.03 0.22
N LYS A 84 20.64 -1.18 1.53
CA LYS A 84 19.32 -1.57 2.05
C LYS A 84 18.23 -0.56 1.69
N LEU A 85 18.53 0.74 1.81
CA LEU A 85 17.61 1.79 1.39
C LEU A 85 17.35 1.76 -0.12
N LYS A 86 18.42 1.62 -0.93
CA LYS A 86 18.29 1.51 -2.40
C LYS A 86 17.40 0.32 -2.76
N LYS A 87 17.63 -0.86 -2.19
CA LYS A 87 16.82 -2.06 -2.46
C LYS A 87 15.38 -1.90 -1.98
N TYR A 88 15.16 -1.27 -0.84
CA TYR A 88 13.82 -0.95 -0.35
C TYR A 88 13.06 -0.08 -1.35
N PHE A 89 13.66 1.05 -1.78
CA PHE A 89 12.99 1.98 -2.69
C PHE A 89 12.84 1.43 -4.11
N GLU A 90 13.79 0.64 -4.61
CA GLU A 90 13.68 -0.05 -5.91
C GLU A 90 12.45 -0.96 -5.97
N VAL A 91 12.28 -1.83 -4.98
CA VAL A 91 11.14 -2.75 -4.91
C VAL A 91 9.83 -1.98 -4.66
N MET A 92 9.86 -0.94 -3.83
CA MET A 92 8.72 -0.09 -3.54
C MET A 92 8.25 0.69 -4.78
N VAL A 93 9.14 1.36 -5.50
CA VAL A 93 8.81 2.12 -6.71
C VAL A 93 8.20 1.19 -7.75
N HIS A 94 8.86 0.06 -8.05
CA HIS A 94 8.34 -0.94 -8.97
C HIS A 94 6.89 -1.35 -8.64
N PHE A 95 6.65 -1.68 -7.38
CA PHE A 95 5.34 -2.14 -6.94
C PHE A 95 4.27 -1.06 -7.02
N TYR A 96 4.56 0.15 -6.54
CA TYR A 96 3.61 1.25 -6.51
C TYR A 96 3.28 1.80 -7.91
N VAL A 97 4.24 1.81 -8.82
CA VAL A 97 3.99 2.15 -10.24
C VAL A 97 3.06 1.12 -10.87
N ALA A 98 3.37 -0.18 -10.70
CA ALA A 98 2.57 -1.26 -11.29
C ALA A 98 1.16 -1.38 -10.71
N ASN A 99 0.91 -0.92 -9.47
CA ASN A 99 -0.36 -1.05 -8.76
C ASN A 99 -0.94 0.30 -8.32
N SER A 100 -0.54 1.39 -8.97
CA SER A 100 -0.86 2.77 -8.55
C SER A 100 -2.34 3.00 -8.31
N THR A 101 -3.20 2.55 -9.21
CA THR A 101 -4.66 2.75 -9.10
C THR A 101 -5.26 2.09 -7.87
N LEU A 102 -4.91 0.83 -7.58
CA LEU A 102 -5.43 0.12 -6.42
C LEU A 102 -4.93 0.75 -5.11
N TRP A 103 -3.64 1.16 -5.06
CA TRP A 103 -3.09 1.79 -3.87
C TRP A 103 -3.59 3.22 -3.68
N GLN A 104 -3.90 3.96 -4.75
CA GLN A 104 -4.64 5.22 -4.66
C GLN A 104 -6.02 5.03 -4.03
N ILE A 105 -6.76 3.99 -4.42
CA ILE A 105 -8.05 3.66 -3.78
C ILE A 105 -7.87 3.44 -2.27
N ILE A 106 -6.85 2.67 -1.85
CA ILE A 106 -6.58 2.47 -0.43
C ILE A 106 -6.29 3.79 0.28
N CYS A 107 -5.38 4.60 -0.25
CA CYS A 107 -4.95 5.84 0.39
C CYS A 107 -6.06 6.90 0.43
N PHE A 108 -6.84 7.04 -0.63
CA PHE A 108 -7.80 8.14 -0.77
C PHE A 108 -9.25 7.75 -0.47
N GLU A 109 -9.69 6.55 -0.83
CA GLU A 109 -11.07 6.13 -0.62
C GLU A 109 -11.24 5.33 0.68
N MET A 110 -10.32 4.41 1.00
CA MET A 110 -10.45 3.54 2.17
C MET A 110 -9.93 4.17 3.46
N LEU A 111 -8.80 4.87 3.39
CA LEU A 111 -8.17 5.54 4.54
C LEU A 111 -8.39 7.06 4.54
N GLY A 112 -8.80 7.61 3.41
CA GLY A 112 -8.92 9.05 3.20
C GLY A 112 -9.95 9.74 4.09
N GLY A 113 -9.89 11.07 4.07
CA GLY A 113 -10.50 11.99 5.02
C GLY A 113 -12.02 12.00 5.16
N ASN A 114 -12.76 11.26 4.35
CA ASN A 114 -14.22 11.24 4.42
C ASN A 114 -14.77 10.56 5.68
N ASN A 115 -13.95 9.77 6.38
CA ASN A 115 -14.40 9.07 7.59
C ASN A 115 -14.29 9.92 8.87
N GLY A 116 -13.68 11.12 8.82
CA GLY A 116 -13.49 11.96 10.01
C GLY A 116 -12.75 11.28 11.15
N CYS A 117 -11.91 10.29 10.85
CA CYS A 117 -11.22 9.43 11.79
C CYS A 117 -9.71 9.52 11.64
N ARG A 118 -9.00 9.02 12.65
CA ARG A 118 -7.56 8.76 12.59
C ARG A 118 -7.24 7.44 13.28
N VAL A 119 -6.19 6.78 12.86
CA VAL A 119 -5.65 5.62 13.56
C VAL A 119 -4.60 6.09 14.57
N LYS A 120 -4.66 5.56 15.77
CA LYS A 120 -3.71 5.82 16.86
C LYS A 120 -3.20 4.50 17.40
N LEU A 121 -1.92 4.46 17.74
CA LEU A 121 -1.34 3.37 18.50
C LEU A 121 -1.86 3.39 19.95
N ASP A 122 -2.33 2.26 20.44
CA ASP A 122 -2.86 2.05 21.80
C ASP A 122 -2.22 0.77 22.38
N GLY A 123 -1.12 0.92 23.12
CA GLY A 123 -0.23 -0.20 23.45
C GLY A 123 0.39 -0.78 22.18
N ASP A 124 0.26 -2.09 22.00
CA ASP A 124 0.75 -2.82 20.82
C ASP A 124 -0.31 -2.90 19.68
N ASN A 125 -1.47 -2.27 19.86
CA ASN A 125 -2.58 -2.34 18.91
C ASN A 125 -2.91 -0.98 18.30
N PHE A 126 -3.53 -1.01 17.13
CA PHE A 126 -4.08 0.18 16.50
C PHE A 126 -5.55 0.36 16.86
N LYS A 127 -5.96 1.60 17.08
CA LYS A 127 -7.34 1.98 17.37
C LYS A 127 -7.78 3.14 16.49
N VAL A 128 -8.98 3.03 15.95
CA VAL A 128 -9.62 4.13 15.21
C VAL A 128 -10.28 5.07 16.22
N ILE A 129 -9.94 6.35 16.12
CA ILE A 129 -10.53 7.40 16.94
C ILE A 129 -11.10 8.51 16.05
N PRO A 130 -12.26 9.11 16.42
CA PRO A 130 -12.80 10.26 15.71
C PRO A 130 -11.82 11.45 15.74
N ARG A 131 -11.74 12.21 14.66
CA ARG A 131 -11.03 13.50 14.63
C ARG A 131 -11.85 14.60 15.34
N TYR A 132 -13.18 14.46 15.30
CA TYR A 132 -14.12 15.40 15.87
C TYR A 132 -15.14 14.65 16.73
N ASN A 133 -15.53 15.24 17.84
CA ASN A 133 -16.45 14.62 18.82
C ASN A 133 -17.85 14.30 18.23
N SER A 134 -18.23 14.92 17.12
CA SER A 134 -19.50 14.68 16.44
C SER A 134 -19.53 13.42 15.54
N VAL A 135 -18.37 12.83 15.28
CA VAL A 135 -18.26 11.66 14.39
C VAL A 135 -18.42 10.39 15.23
N LYS A 136 -19.49 9.62 14.96
CA LYS A 136 -19.65 8.27 15.47
C LYS A 136 -19.05 7.29 14.47
N VAL A 137 -18.11 6.47 14.91
CA VAL A 137 -17.46 5.44 14.09
C VAL A 137 -18.14 4.11 14.42
N SER A 138 -18.73 3.46 13.40
CA SER A 138 -19.24 2.10 13.57
C SER A 138 -18.11 1.09 13.72
N GLU A 139 -18.39 -0.06 14.33
CA GLU A 139 -17.44 -1.15 14.45
C GLU A 139 -16.96 -1.61 13.07
N GLU A 140 -17.87 -1.81 12.12
CA GLU A 140 -17.56 -2.16 10.72
C GLU A 140 -16.62 -1.15 10.05
N THR A 141 -16.86 0.16 10.23
CA THR A 141 -15.97 1.21 9.72
C THR A 141 -14.59 1.15 10.38
N SER A 142 -14.54 0.91 11.69
CA SER A 142 -13.30 0.78 12.43
C SER A 142 -12.48 -0.41 11.94
N GLU A 143 -13.10 -1.58 11.79
CA GLU A 143 -12.45 -2.79 11.30
C GLU A 143 -11.92 -2.60 9.88
N ARG A 144 -12.70 -1.99 8.99
CA ARG A 144 -12.27 -1.68 7.63
C ARG A 144 -11.03 -0.78 7.62
N ILE A 145 -11.06 0.33 8.36
CA ILE A 145 -9.93 1.26 8.45
C ILE A 145 -8.69 0.54 8.98
N LEU A 146 -8.82 -0.29 10.02
CA LEU A 146 -7.70 -1.02 10.60
C LEU A 146 -7.09 -2.04 9.63
N ARG A 147 -7.91 -2.74 8.82
CA ARG A 147 -7.41 -3.67 7.80
C ARG A 147 -6.52 -2.98 6.79
N TYR A 148 -6.98 -1.87 6.20
CA TYR A 148 -6.18 -1.14 5.20
C TYR A 148 -5.00 -0.38 5.81
N HIS A 149 -5.18 0.14 7.04
CA HIS A 149 -4.07 0.73 7.78
C HIS A 149 -2.96 -0.29 8.02
N LYS A 150 -3.31 -1.54 8.36
CA LYS A 150 -2.33 -2.60 8.57
C LYS A 150 -1.53 -2.90 7.30
N ILE A 151 -2.16 -2.91 6.12
CA ILE A 151 -1.45 -3.11 4.85
C ILE A 151 -0.34 -2.07 4.70
N LEU A 152 -0.66 -0.77 4.79
CA LEU A 152 0.33 0.28 4.67
C LEU A 152 1.34 0.29 5.83
N HIS A 153 0.90 -0.08 7.03
CA HIS A 153 1.79 -0.18 8.19
C HIS A 153 2.85 -1.24 7.99
N ASP A 154 2.47 -2.44 7.55
CA ASP A 154 3.40 -3.54 7.33
C ASP A 154 4.46 -3.19 6.25
N GLU A 155 4.10 -2.33 5.30
CA GLU A 155 5.02 -1.84 4.27
C GLU A 155 6.03 -0.82 4.83
N TYR A 156 5.57 0.21 5.54
CA TYR A 156 6.48 1.22 6.08
C TYR A 156 7.24 0.76 7.32
N ASP A 157 6.79 -0.27 8.03
CA ASP A 157 7.47 -0.78 9.22
C ASP A 157 8.87 -1.34 8.89
N ILE A 158 9.04 -1.93 7.71
CA ILE A 158 10.35 -2.37 7.22
C ILE A 158 11.32 -1.17 7.14
N LEU A 159 10.88 -0.06 6.56
CA LEU A 159 11.67 1.17 6.48
C LEU A 159 11.92 1.76 7.88
N SER A 160 10.92 1.74 8.76
CA SER A 160 11.03 2.21 10.13
C SER A 160 12.11 1.47 10.92
N GLN A 161 12.17 0.16 10.78
CA GLN A 161 13.20 -0.66 11.40
C GLN A 161 14.60 -0.34 10.85
N LEU A 162 14.74 -0.11 9.54
CA LEU A 162 16.01 0.30 8.92
C LEU A 162 16.49 1.65 9.46
N ILE A 163 15.62 2.65 9.50
CA ILE A 163 15.93 4.00 9.98
C ILE A 163 16.28 3.95 11.49
N THR A 164 15.51 3.23 12.28
CA THR A 164 15.76 3.07 13.72
C THR A 164 17.13 2.46 13.98
N LYS A 165 17.48 1.38 13.29
CA LYS A 165 18.81 0.73 13.42
C LYS A 165 19.94 1.68 12.96
N ALA A 166 19.72 2.43 11.89
CA ALA A 166 20.71 3.39 11.39
C ALA A 166 20.96 4.54 12.38
N MET A 167 19.93 5.04 13.04
CA MET A 167 20.06 6.02 14.12
C MET A 167 20.80 5.43 15.32
N GLN A 168 20.44 4.23 15.78
CA GLN A 168 21.13 3.53 16.87
C GLN A 168 22.62 3.32 16.60
N ASN A 169 22.98 3.09 15.33
CA ASN A 169 24.36 2.90 14.88
C ASN A 169 25.07 4.22 14.51
N ASN A 170 24.50 5.38 14.80
CA ASN A 170 25.04 6.71 14.50
C ASN A 170 25.28 6.98 13.01
N LEU A 171 24.59 6.30 12.10
CA LEU A 171 24.64 6.54 10.66
C LEU A 171 23.73 7.71 10.23
N LEU A 172 22.69 7.98 11.01
CA LEU A 172 21.75 9.08 10.81
C LEU A 172 21.76 10.04 12.01
N LYS A 173 21.31 11.27 11.79
CA LYS A 173 21.13 12.28 12.84
C LYS A 173 20.06 11.82 13.85
N HIS A 174 20.27 12.15 15.12
CA HIS A 174 19.36 11.82 16.23
C HIS A 174 18.38 12.96 16.57
N ASP A 175 18.26 13.96 15.72
CA ASP A 175 17.45 15.15 15.94
C ASP A 175 15.96 14.95 15.59
N THR A 176 15.61 13.77 15.08
CA THR A 176 14.24 13.42 14.69
C THR A 176 13.78 12.10 15.31
N VAL A 177 12.46 11.96 15.43
CA VAL A 177 11.83 10.70 15.85
C VAL A 177 11.81 9.75 14.64
N PRO A 178 12.35 8.51 14.73
CA PRO A 178 12.42 7.59 13.60
C PRO A 178 11.08 7.38 12.89
N GLU A 179 9.99 7.28 13.65
CA GLU A 179 8.65 7.10 13.10
C GLU A 179 8.18 8.29 12.24
N ILE A 180 8.49 9.52 12.66
CA ILE A 180 8.15 10.74 11.90
C ILE A 180 8.95 10.79 10.61
N THR A 181 10.25 10.55 10.68
CA THR A 181 11.14 10.51 9.51
C THR A 181 10.67 9.45 8.52
N THR A 182 10.36 8.24 9.00
CA THR A 182 9.84 7.16 8.15
C THR A 182 8.56 7.55 7.44
N LYS A 183 7.59 8.13 8.16
CA LYS A 183 6.32 8.56 7.56
C LYS A 183 6.51 9.63 6.50
N PHE A 184 7.33 10.63 6.75
CA PHE A 184 7.62 11.66 5.75
C PHE A 184 8.23 11.08 4.47
N VAL A 185 9.21 10.20 4.61
CA VAL A 185 9.87 9.59 3.46
C VAL A 185 8.92 8.66 2.72
N PHE A 186 8.27 7.75 3.43
CA PHE A 186 7.37 6.77 2.83
C PHE A 186 6.21 7.45 2.07
N PHE A 187 5.43 8.28 2.75
CA PHE A 187 4.30 8.95 2.12
C PHE A 187 4.72 10.00 1.09
N GLY A 188 5.88 10.66 1.27
CA GLY A 188 6.44 11.56 0.27
C GLY A 188 6.71 10.84 -1.05
N VAL A 189 7.34 9.68 -1.01
CA VAL A 189 7.62 8.85 -2.19
C VAL A 189 6.32 8.33 -2.81
N VAL A 190 5.41 7.77 -1.99
CA VAL A 190 4.11 7.25 -2.49
C VAL A 190 3.31 8.35 -3.18
N MET A 191 3.20 9.53 -2.57
CA MET A 191 2.47 10.66 -3.16
C MET A 191 3.15 11.18 -4.44
N SER A 192 4.47 11.18 -4.50
CA SER A 192 5.21 11.54 -5.72
C SER A 192 4.89 10.57 -6.86
N ILE A 193 4.87 9.27 -6.61
CA ILE A 193 4.51 8.26 -7.61
C ILE A 193 3.07 8.48 -8.10
N PHE A 194 2.12 8.74 -7.20
CA PHE A 194 0.72 8.94 -7.57
C PHE A 194 0.47 10.20 -8.39
N ASN A 195 1.26 11.25 -8.18
CA ASN A 195 1.10 12.53 -8.89
C ASN A 195 1.92 12.60 -10.19
N GLN A 196 2.92 11.75 -10.36
CA GLN A 196 3.88 11.78 -11.47
C GLN A 196 3.96 10.44 -12.19
N SER A 197 2.89 9.65 -12.16
CA SER A 197 2.90 8.29 -12.73
C SER A 197 3.35 8.25 -14.18
N ASP A 198 3.10 9.32 -14.95
CA ASP A 198 3.50 9.41 -16.35
C ASP A 198 4.97 9.82 -16.52
N ASP A 199 5.53 10.63 -15.61
CA ASP A 199 6.90 11.15 -15.71
C ASP A 199 7.95 10.19 -15.11
N ILE A 200 7.67 9.59 -13.94
CA ILE A 200 8.59 8.63 -13.29
C ILE A 200 8.62 7.31 -14.07
N ALA A 201 7.45 6.85 -14.55
CA ALA A 201 7.35 5.60 -15.27
C ALA A 201 7.85 5.67 -16.73
N ALA A 202 7.85 6.86 -17.36
CA ALA A 202 8.20 7.02 -18.77
C ALA A 202 9.69 7.18 -19.03
N ASP A 203 10.44 7.84 -18.13
CA ASP A 203 11.80 8.29 -18.38
C ASP A 203 12.86 7.76 -17.40
N MET A 204 12.47 6.98 -16.37
CA MET A 204 13.38 6.56 -15.30
C MET A 204 13.19 5.09 -14.93
N THR A 205 14.29 4.37 -14.77
CA THR A 205 14.26 3.01 -14.25
C THR A 205 13.96 3.00 -12.73
N ASP A 206 13.40 1.90 -12.21
CA ASP A 206 13.16 1.75 -10.76
C ASP A 206 14.46 1.92 -9.95
N GLU A 207 15.59 1.46 -10.48
CA GLU A 207 16.92 1.59 -9.86
C GLU A 207 17.38 3.06 -9.81
N GLU A 208 17.18 3.82 -10.88
CA GLU A 208 17.51 5.26 -10.91
C GLU A 208 16.64 6.05 -9.94
N ALA A 209 15.33 5.79 -9.91
CA ALA A 209 14.42 6.40 -8.96
C ALA A 209 14.84 6.09 -7.52
N ALA A 210 15.11 4.82 -7.21
CA ALA A 210 15.56 4.39 -5.89
C ALA A 210 16.89 5.07 -5.47
N ARG A 211 17.84 5.21 -6.40
CA ARG A 211 19.10 5.91 -6.15
C ARG A 211 18.84 7.38 -5.80
N ILE A 212 18.02 8.08 -6.58
CA ILE A 212 17.71 9.49 -6.36
C ILE A 212 17.03 9.69 -5.01
N ILE A 213 16.03 8.87 -4.68
CA ILE A 213 15.32 8.92 -3.39
C ILE A 213 16.31 8.71 -2.24
N THR A 214 17.17 7.70 -2.34
CA THR A 214 18.17 7.39 -1.32
C THR A 214 19.17 8.53 -1.14
N ASP A 215 19.71 9.07 -2.23
CA ASP A 215 20.65 10.18 -2.20
C ASP A 215 20.05 11.43 -1.54
N HIS A 216 18.80 11.78 -1.86
CA HIS A 216 18.11 12.91 -1.24
C HIS A 216 17.86 12.67 0.24
N PHE A 217 17.43 11.47 0.62
CA PHE A 217 17.24 11.12 2.02
C PHE A 217 18.55 11.22 2.82
N LEU A 218 19.64 10.65 2.31
CA LEU A 218 20.94 10.65 2.99
C LEU A 218 21.54 12.05 3.11
N ARG A 219 21.48 12.87 2.05
CA ARG A 219 22.01 14.28 2.11
C ARG A 219 21.37 15.10 3.22
N GLY A 220 20.09 14.90 3.52
CA GLY A 220 19.39 15.59 4.60
C GLY A 220 19.64 15.01 5.99
N ASN A 221 19.91 13.71 6.11
CA ASN A 221 19.85 12.95 7.35
C ASN A 221 21.16 12.25 7.76
N ALA A 222 22.14 12.06 6.86
CA ALA A 222 23.43 11.46 7.19
C ALA A 222 24.25 12.37 8.13
N ARG A 223 25.09 11.77 8.96
CA ARG A 223 26.08 12.45 9.79
C ARG A 223 27.33 12.77 8.99
#